data_c3ec81235d59792da385ad78b17ecc33
#
_entry.id   c3ec81235d59792da385ad78b17ecc33
#
_cell.length_a   1.000
_cell.length_b   1.000
_cell.length_c   1.000
_cell.angle_alpha   90.00
_cell.angle_beta   90.00
_cell.angle_gamma   90.00
#
_symmetry.space_group_name_H-M   'P 1'
#
loop_
_entity.id
_entity.type
_entity.pdbx_description
1 polymer ?
#
loop_
_entity_poly.entity_id
_entity_poly.type
_entity_poly.pdbx_seq_one_letter_code
_entity_poly.pdbx_strand_id
1 'polypeptide(L)'
;MSILDLHLRQRLANVLQWRLERVKAGDAASGPDAGPGGDTQSARPARTAFVLLGGGSRGAAQAGALTALLDAGVIPDIIVAISAGAWNGAYLAVDPTPERALGLERAWLDTTSHDIVGAWPWNPALQVVRRRLSLYDSAGMRRVASHYVAGLDFADLRVPLRIVATDLIAGRPHIFAEGSLLSAVIASSSVPGIFPPVASEHELLVDGGMNEWAGCMAALDLGATRICLLACGSQIPATRKPRSFMQVIERSMDVSLHDSFDRTIFALRASGVDVLPVFPTTPECSFLDFNHAADLIACGHAAGLRALALGWNPPRGAWIPDAKPTPEAESVAVAEQSA
;
A
#
# COMPACT_ATOMS: atom_id res chain seq x y z
N MET A 1 -6.77 -5.00 29.23
CA MET A 1 -6.52 -5.55 27.90
C MET A 1 -6.75 -4.42 26.90
N SER A 2 -5.70 -3.94 26.24
CA SER A 2 -5.77 -2.77 25.35
C SER A 2 -6.54 -3.12 24.07
N ILE A 3 -7.26 -2.15 23.48
CA ILE A 3 -7.89 -2.27 22.14
C ILE A 3 -6.83 -2.67 21.11
N LEU A 4 -5.59 -2.22 21.30
CA LEU A 4 -4.41 -2.60 20.51
C LEU A 4 -4.18 -4.11 20.48
N ASP A 5 -4.31 -4.76 21.62
CA ASP A 5 -4.08 -6.20 21.81
C ASP A 5 -5.18 -7.03 21.10
N LEU A 6 -6.40 -6.49 21.05
CA LEU A 6 -7.54 -7.13 20.38
C LEU A 6 -7.37 -7.13 18.84
N HIS A 7 -6.97 -6.01 18.26
CA HIS A 7 -6.74 -5.90 16.81
C HIS A 7 -5.56 -6.75 16.32
N LEU A 8 -4.48 -6.81 17.10
CA LEU A 8 -3.35 -7.68 16.78
C LEU A 8 -3.74 -9.15 16.82
N ARG A 9 -4.47 -9.56 17.87
CA ARG A 9 -5.01 -10.93 17.99
C ARG A 9 -5.94 -11.28 16.85
N GLN A 10 -6.79 -10.36 16.42
CA GLN A 10 -7.68 -10.59 15.28
C GLN A 10 -6.89 -10.77 13.97
N ARG A 11 -5.86 -9.96 13.72
CA ARG A 11 -4.99 -10.12 12.55
C ARG A 11 -4.23 -11.46 12.56
N LEU A 12 -3.67 -11.82 13.71
CA LEU A 12 -3.01 -13.13 13.89
C LEU A 12 -3.98 -14.27 13.70
N ALA A 13 -5.20 -14.17 14.25
CA ALA A 13 -6.24 -15.18 14.08
C ALA A 13 -6.62 -15.36 12.60
N ASN A 14 -6.78 -14.27 11.86
CA ASN A 14 -7.11 -14.31 10.43
C ASN A 14 -6.00 -14.99 9.62
N VAL A 15 -4.72 -14.69 9.91
CA VAL A 15 -3.60 -15.34 9.22
C VAL A 15 -3.47 -16.81 9.59
N LEU A 16 -3.69 -17.16 10.85
CA LEU A 16 -3.69 -18.56 11.30
C LEU A 16 -4.84 -19.35 10.67
N GLN A 17 -6.04 -18.76 10.61
CA GLN A 17 -7.19 -19.37 9.95
C GLN A 17 -6.93 -19.57 8.46
N TRP A 18 -6.39 -18.55 7.76
CA TRP A 18 -5.98 -18.64 6.36
C TRP A 18 -4.96 -19.76 6.14
N ARG A 19 -3.94 -19.92 7.03
CA ARG A 19 -3.00 -21.05 6.97
C ARG A 19 -3.68 -22.40 7.12
N LEU A 20 -4.57 -22.51 8.10
CA LEU A 20 -5.32 -23.77 8.35
C LEU A 20 -6.19 -24.16 7.16
N GLU A 21 -6.84 -23.19 6.53
CA GLU A 21 -7.66 -23.42 5.33
C GLU A 21 -6.80 -23.85 4.14
N ARG A 22 -5.60 -23.29 3.97
CA ARG A 22 -4.66 -23.71 2.91
C ARG A 22 -4.06 -25.09 3.14
N VAL A 23 -3.71 -25.42 4.36
CA VAL A 23 -3.25 -26.79 4.70
C VAL A 23 -4.37 -27.78 4.36
N LYS A 24 -5.62 -27.50 4.75
CA LYS A 24 -6.77 -28.34 4.41
C LYS A 24 -7.03 -28.43 2.90
N ALA A 25 -6.84 -27.34 2.15
CA ALA A 25 -6.98 -27.33 0.71
C ALA A 25 -5.82 -28.06 0.00
N GLY A 26 -4.62 -28.04 0.56
CA GLY A 26 -3.47 -28.80 0.07
C GLY A 26 -3.63 -30.31 0.26
N ASP A 27 -4.19 -30.71 1.39
CA ASP A 27 -4.47 -32.13 1.70
C ASP A 27 -5.62 -32.70 0.83
N ALA A 28 -6.51 -31.85 0.33
CA ALA A 28 -7.62 -32.25 -0.56
C ALA A 28 -7.17 -32.50 -2.02
N ALA A 29 -5.96 -32.04 -2.40
CA ALA A 29 -5.40 -32.23 -3.76
C ALA A 29 -4.50 -33.46 -3.89
N SER A 30 -4.19 -34.15 -2.81
CA SER A 30 -3.45 -35.42 -2.80
C SER A 30 -4.42 -36.61 -2.70
N GLY A 31 -4.81 -37.16 -3.84
CA GLY A 31 -5.50 -38.44 -3.91
C GLY A 31 -4.60 -39.59 -3.39
N PRO A 32 -5.18 -40.77 -3.05
CA PRO A 32 -4.47 -41.87 -2.39
C PRO A 32 -3.68 -42.69 -3.40
N ASP A 33 -2.51 -42.21 -3.85
CA ASP A 33 -1.50 -42.99 -4.54
C ASP A 33 -0.15 -42.28 -4.52
N ALA A 34 0.57 -42.40 -3.42
CA ALA A 34 2.00 -42.15 -3.36
C ALA A 34 2.65 -43.15 -2.44
N GLY A 35 3.34 -44.11 -3.05
CA GLY A 35 4.22 -45.06 -2.36
C GLY A 35 5.38 -44.36 -1.63
N PRO A 36 6.12 -45.05 -0.71
CA PRO A 36 7.16 -44.46 0.12
C PRO A 36 8.41 -44.16 -0.72
N GLY A 37 8.54 -42.93 -1.18
CA GLY A 37 9.70 -42.43 -1.92
C GLY A 37 10.06 -41.05 -1.40
N GLY A 38 11.26 -40.97 -0.82
CA GLY A 38 11.99 -39.87 -0.18
C GLY A 38 11.47 -38.43 -0.38
N ASP A 39 11.14 -37.79 0.72
CA ASP A 39 10.81 -36.36 0.84
C ASP A 39 12.01 -35.46 0.48
N THR A 40 12.14 -35.13 -0.80
CA THR A 40 12.64 -33.84 -1.20
C THR A 40 11.41 -32.98 -1.54
N GLN A 41 10.80 -32.37 -0.54
CA GLN A 41 9.90 -31.25 -0.78
C GLN A 41 10.69 -30.21 -1.56
N SER A 42 10.53 -30.20 -2.89
CA SER A 42 11.07 -29.13 -3.72
C SER A 42 10.40 -27.84 -3.21
N ALA A 43 11.18 -27.01 -2.53
CA ALA A 43 10.71 -25.72 -2.03
C ALA A 43 10.05 -24.98 -3.20
N ARG A 44 8.74 -24.69 -3.10
CA ARG A 44 8.06 -23.88 -4.11
C ARG A 44 8.87 -22.60 -4.27
N PRO A 45 9.12 -22.13 -5.50
CA PRO A 45 9.88 -20.92 -5.72
C PRO A 45 9.23 -19.76 -4.94
N ALA A 46 10.05 -18.95 -4.29
CA ALA A 46 9.57 -17.82 -3.52
C ALA A 46 8.81 -16.86 -4.45
N ARG A 47 7.56 -16.50 -4.10
CA ARG A 47 6.76 -15.52 -4.82
C ARG A 47 6.76 -14.20 -4.07
N THR A 48 7.25 -13.16 -4.73
CA THR A 48 7.39 -11.82 -4.17
C THR A 48 6.18 -10.97 -4.54
N ALA A 49 5.47 -10.45 -3.54
CA ALA A 49 4.43 -9.46 -3.75
C ALA A 49 4.94 -8.06 -3.39
N PHE A 50 4.62 -7.07 -4.23
CA PHE A 50 4.69 -5.67 -3.86
C PHE A 50 3.32 -5.23 -3.35
N VAL A 51 3.23 -4.82 -2.10
CA VAL A 51 2.03 -4.24 -1.50
C VAL A 51 2.25 -2.73 -1.37
N LEU A 52 1.61 -1.98 -2.27
CA LEU A 52 1.76 -0.54 -2.44
C LEU A 52 0.66 0.19 -1.67
N LEU A 53 1.02 0.84 -0.57
CA LEU A 53 0.07 1.51 0.32
C LEU A 53 -0.33 2.91 -0.21
N GLY A 54 -1.35 3.50 0.41
CA GLY A 54 -1.84 4.83 0.07
C GLY A 54 -0.99 5.97 0.64
N GLY A 55 -1.22 7.20 0.15
CA GLY A 55 -0.54 8.39 0.66
C GLY A 55 -0.70 9.66 -0.17
N GLY A 56 -1.60 9.70 -1.13
CA GLY A 56 -1.83 10.87 -2.00
C GLY A 56 -0.58 11.24 -2.81
N SER A 57 -0.22 12.52 -2.84
CA SER A 57 0.97 13.03 -3.56
C SER A 57 2.28 12.36 -3.13
N ARG A 58 2.34 11.83 -1.90
CA ARG A 58 3.50 11.08 -1.41
C ARG A 58 3.72 9.73 -2.13
N GLY A 59 2.78 9.32 -2.99
CA GLY A 59 2.98 8.23 -3.95
C GLY A 59 4.21 8.42 -4.85
N ALA A 60 4.67 9.66 -5.05
CA ALA A 60 5.93 9.96 -5.73
C ALA A 60 7.15 9.34 -5.00
N ALA A 61 7.15 9.30 -3.66
CA ALA A 61 8.21 8.63 -2.92
C ALA A 61 8.20 7.11 -3.16
N GLN A 62 7.01 6.53 -3.29
CA GLN A 62 6.89 5.12 -3.63
C GLN A 62 7.45 4.82 -5.03
N ALA A 63 7.28 5.75 -6.01
CA ALA A 63 7.89 5.61 -7.34
C ALA A 63 9.42 5.53 -7.26
N GLY A 64 10.07 6.44 -6.52
CA GLY A 64 11.53 6.39 -6.32
C GLY A 64 12.00 5.10 -5.62
N ALA A 65 11.22 4.59 -4.65
CA ALA A 65 11.53 3.33 -4.00
C ALA A 65 11.42 2.13 -4.97
N LEU A 66 10.41 2.14 -5.85
CA LEU A 66 10.22 1.13 -6.88
C LEU A 66 11.40 1.10 -7.86
N THR A 67 11.91 2.28 -8.28
CA THR A 67 13.13 2.37 -9.11
C THR A 67 14.30 1.67 -8.42
N ALA A 68 14.58 2.00 -7.15
CA ALA A 68 15.69 1.39 -6.41
C ALA A 68 15.56 -0.14 -6.27
N LEU A 69 14.35 -0.64 -6.03
CA LEU A 69 14.10 -2.08 -5.89
C LEU A 69 14.27 -2.82 -7.22
N LEU A 70 13.73 -2.28 -8.32
CA LEU A 70 13.80 -2.90 -9.64
C LEU A 70 15.21 -2.86 -10.20
N ASP A 71 15.97 -1.77 -10.01
CA ASP A 71 17.40 -1.67 -10.37
C ASP A 71 18.25 -2.72 -9.64
N ALA A 72 17.88 -3.05 -8.41
CA ALA A 72 18.52 -4.11 -7.64
C ALA A 72 18.02 -5.54 -7.99
N GLY A 73 17.15 -5.69 -8.97
CA GLY A 73 16.62 -6.98 -9.43
C GLY A 73 15.52 -7.56 -8.52
N VAL A 74 14.93 -6.77 -7.63
CA VAL A 74 13.75 -7.19 -6.84
C VAL A 74 12.50 -6.94 -7.69
N ILE A 75 12.03 -8.00 -8.35
CA ILE A 75 10.92 -7.95 -9.30
C ILE A 75 9.67 -8.58 -8.65
N PRO A 76 8.48 -7.95 -8.78
CA PRO A 76 7.26 -8.51 -8.22
C PRO A 76 6.67 -9.61 -9.11
N ASP A 77 6.23 -10.72 -8.49
CA ASP A 77 5.36 -11.73 -9.10
C ASP A 77 3.88 -11.37 -8.95
N ILE A 78 3.57 -10.48 -8.01
CA ILE A 78 2.22 -10.03 -7.64
C ILE A 78 2.31 -8.57 -7.22
N ILE A 79 1.32 -7.77 -7.62
CA ILE A 79 1.16 -6.41 -7.12
C ILE A 79 -0.21 -6.28 -6.46
N VAL A 80 -0.23 -5.72 -5.24
CA VAL A 80 -1.46 -5.29 -4.57
C VAL A 80 -1.32 -3.82 -4.23
N ALA A 81 -2.35 -3.03 -4.52
CA ALA A 81 -2.20 -1.59 -4.58
C ALA A 81 -3.41 -0.85 -4.00
N ILE A 82 -3.16 0.28 -3.33
CA ILE A 82 -4.16 1.05 -2.56
C ILE A 82 -3.94 2.54 -2.83
N SER A 83 -4.98 3.29 -3.21
CA SER A 83 -4.95 4.75 -3.34
C SER A 83 -3.82 5.22 -4.28
N ALA A 84 -2.89 6.06 -3.82
CA ALA A 84 -1.70 6.43 -4.59
C ALA A 84 -0.91 5.21 -5.07
N GLY A 85 -0.83 4.16 -4.26
CA GLY A 85 -0.24 2.89 -4.67
C GLY A 85 -1.00 2.24 -5.83
N ALA A 86 -2.32 2.46 -5.96
CA ALA A 86 -3.10 1.94 -7.10
C ALA A 86 -2.67 2.58 -8.43
N TRP A 87 -2.29 3.86 -8.43
CA TRP A 87 -1.71 4.53 -9.60
C TRP A 87 -0.37 3.89 -9.97
N ASN A 88 0.53 3.77 -8.98
CA ASN A 88 1.85 3.18 -9.16
C ASN A 88 1.76 1.71 -9.61
N GLY A 89 0.90 0.94 -8.94
CA GLY A 89 0.70 -0.48 -9.22
C GLY A 89 0.09 -0.74 -10.59
N ALA A 90 -0.93 0.01 -10.99
CA ALA A 90 -1.56 -0.10 -12.29
C ALA A 90 -0.57 0.25 -13.43
N TYR A 91 0.23 1.29 -13.23
CA TYR A 91 1.27 1.66 -14.19
C TYR A 91 2.36 0.58 -14.30
N LEU A 92 2.85 0.08 -13.16
CA LEU A 92 3.97 -0.87 -13.10
C LEU A 92 3.57 -2.28 -13.54
N ALA A 93 2.34 -2.73 -13.25
CA ALA A 93 1.90 -4.10 -13.55
C ALA A 93 1.85 -4.43 -15.05
N VAL A 94 1.82 -3.42 -15.91
CA VAL A 94 1.92 -3.59 -17.37
C VAL A 94 3.27 -4.19 -17.74
N ASP A 95 4.38 -3.72 -17.12
CA ASP A 95 5.72 -4.21 -17.36
C ASP A 95 6.65 -3.75 -16.22
N PRO A 96 6.93 -4.61 -15.22
CA PRO A 96 7.71 -4.22 -14.04
C PRO A 96 9.21 -4.20 -14.33
N THR A 97 9.67 -3.22 -15.10
CA THR A 97 11.08 -3.01 -15.45
C THR A 97 11.62 -1.73 -14.83
N PRO A 98 12.96 -1.58 -14.69
CA PRO A 98 13.58 -0.33 -14.26
C PRO A 98 13.19 0.87 -15.13
N GLU A 99 13.14 0.69 -16.44
CA GLU A 99 12.75 1.75 -17.39
C GLU A 99 11.31 2.20 -17.16
N ARG A 100 10.43 1.26 -16.83
CA ARG A 100 9.04 1.57 -16.51
C ARG A 100 8.92 2.33 -15.20
N ALA A 101 9.73 1.99 -14.18
CA ALA A 101 9.78 2.74 -12.92
C ALA A 101 10.26 4.18 -13.14
N LEU A 102 11.28 4.41 -13.97
CA LEU A 102 11.69 5.75 -14.37
C LEU A 102 10.60 6.51 -15.12
N GLY A 103 9.81 5.82 -15.94
CA GLY A 103 8.62 6.39 -16.57
C GLY A 103 7.57 6.82 -15.56
N LEU A 104 7.39 6.04 -14.48
CA LEU A 104 6.49 6.39 -13.37
C LEU A 104 6.96 7.63 -12.61
N GLU A 105 8.26 7.76 -12.35
CA GLU A 105 8.81 8.99 -11.74
C GLU A 105 8.51 10.23 -12.60
N ARG A 106 8.70 10.14 -13.92
CA ARG A 106 8.35 11.23 -14.84
C ARG A 106 6.87 11.58 -14.78
N ALA A 107 6.00 10.59 -14.72
CA ALA A 107 4.58 10.80 -14.57
C ALA A 107 4.22 11.60 -13.31
N TRP A 108 4.90 11.33 -12.19
CA TRP A 108 4.76 12.11 -10.96
C TRP A 108 5.31 13.52 -11.08
N LEU A 109 6.47 13.72 -11.74
CA LEU A 109 7.06 15.04 -11.98
C LEU A 109 6.20 15.93 -12.89
N ASP A 110 5.50 15.34 -13.84
CA ASP A 110 4.62 16.03 -14.78
C ASP A 110 3.24 16.35 -14.20
N THR A 111 2.86 15.74 -13.06
CA THR A 111 1.56 15.93 -12.42
C THR A 111 1.60 17.06 -11.41
N THR A 112 0.69 18.02 -11.54
CA THR A 112 0.55 19.14 -10.59
C THR A 112 -0.70 19.01 -9.73
N SER A 113 -0.74 19.74 -8.61
CA SER A 113 -1.94 19.82 -7.77
C SER A 113 -3.17 20.33 -8.58
N HIS A 114 -2.96 21.24 -9.54
CA HIS A 114 -4.03 21.75 -10.39
C HIS A 114 -4.62 20.65 -11.31
N ASP A 115 -3.79 19.73 -11.77
CA ASP A 115 -4.26 18.63 -12.64
C ASP A 115 -5.20 17.68 -11.90
N ILE A 116 -4.98 17.47 -10.60
CA ILE A 116 -5.75 16.54 -9.78
C ILE A 116 -7.01 17.20 -9.19
N VAL A 117 -6.83 18.33 -8.50
CA VAL A 117 -7.93 18.98 -7.76
C VAL A 117 -8.58 20.14 -8.50
N GLY A 118 -7.98 20.60 -9.61
CA GLY A 118 -8.46 21.77 -10.34
C GLY A 118 -8.32 23.07 -9.55
N ALA A 119 -9.16 24.07 -9.87
CA ALA A 119 -9.22 25.28 -9.10
C ALA A 119 -9.87 25.03 -7.73
N TRP A 120 -9.32 25.64 -6.69
CA TRP A 120 -9.90 25.58 -5.34
C TRP A 120 -11.36 26.04 -5.38
N PRO A 121 -12.30 25.29 -4.77
CA PRO A 121 -13.71 25.70 -4.77
C PRO A 121 -13.85 27.05 -4.07
N TRP A 122 -14.48 28.02 -4.75
CA TRP A 122 -14.67 29.40 -4.29
C TRP A 122 -15.31 29.48 -2.89
N ASN A 123 -16.11 28.49 -2.52
CA ASN A 123 -16.77 28.45 -1.22
C ASN A 123 -16.99 26.98 -0.79
N PRO A 124 -16.12 26.41 0.05
CA PRO A 124 -16.29 25.06 0.59
C PRO A 124 -17.62 24.87 1.33
N ALA A 125 -18.10 25.92 2.03
CA ALA A 125 -19.38 25.88 2.73
C ALA A 125 -20.55 25.69 1.76
N LEU A 126 -20.47 26.24 0.54
CA LEU A 126 -21.51 26.08 -0.47
C LEU A 126 -21.60 24.62 -0.98
N GLN A 127 -20.49 23.88 -0.99
CA GLN A 127 -20.47 22.46 -1.34
C GLN A 127 -21.22 21.62 -0.29
N VAL A 128 -20.99 21.91 0.99
CA VAL A 128 -21.72 21.28 2.11
C VAL A 128 -23.22 21.62 2.03
N VAL A 129 -23.56 22.88 1.79
CA VAL A 129 -24.97 23.33 1.65
C VAL A 129 -25.66 22.64 0.46
N ARG A 130 -24.96 22.42 -0.64
CA ARG A 130 -25.48 21.71 -1.81
C ARG A 130 -25.55 20.18 -1.62
N ARG A 131 -25.32 19.66 -0.41
CA ARG A 131 -25.32 18.22 -0.09
C ARG A 131 -24.40 17.41 -0.99
N ARG A 132 -23.26 17.97 -1.40
CA ARG A 132 -22.24 17.20 -2.12
C ARG A 132 -21.48 16.33 -1.15
N LEU A 133 -21.15 15.10 -1.59
CA LEU A 133 -20.45 14.12 -0.79
C LEU A 133 -18.92 14.37 -0.73
N SER A 134 -18.41 15.42 -1.42
CA SER A 134 -16.98 15.68 -1.54
C SER A 134 -16.66 17.15 -1.79
N LEU A 135 -15.44 17.57 -1.48
CA LEU A 135 -14.91 18.91 -1.74
C LEU A 135 -14.57 19.14 -3.22
N TYR A 136 -14.00 18.15 -3.87
CA TYR A 136 -13.60 18.17 -5.28
C TYR A 136 -14.42 17.16 -6.08
N ASP A 137 -14.40 17.27 -7.41
CA ASP A 137 -14.84 16.23 -8.31
C ASP A 137 -13.66 15.29 -8.67
N SER A 138 -13.95 14.20 -9.39
CA SER A 138 -12.92 13.25 -9.82
C SER A 138 -12.43 13.49 -11.26
N ALA A 139 -12.82 14.58 -11.91
CA ALA A 139 -12.52 14.83 -13.32
C ALA A 139 -11.01 14.97 -13.56
N GLY A 140 -10.31 15.69 -12.68
CA GLY A 140 -8.86 15.83 -12.73
C GLY A 140 -8.15 14.49 -12.59
N MET A 141 -8.46 13.72 -11.54
CA MET A 141 -7.92 12.39 -11.35
C MET A 141 -8.15 11.48 -12.57
N ARG A 142 -9.40 11.46 -13.10
CA ARG A 142 -9.73 10.64 -14.27
C ARG A 142 -8.91 11.04 -15.49
N ARG A 143 -8.73 12.33 -15.73
CA ARG A 143 -7.93 12.83 -16.85
C ARG A 143 -6.49 12.40 -16.74
N VAL A 144 -5.84 12.58 -15.59
CA VAL A 144 -4.45 12.17 -15.37
C VAL A 144 -4.31 10.65 -15.45
N ALA A 145 -5.16 9.88 -14.76
CA ALA A 145 -5.11 8.43 -14.82
C ALA A 145 -5.33 7.89 -16.24
N SER A 146 -6.19 8.53 -17.04
CA SER A 146 -6.46 8.13 -18.41
C SER A 146 -5.22 8.17 -19.31
N HIS A 147 -4.26 9.05 -19.06
CA HIS A 147 -3.01 9.10 -19.85
C HIS A 147 -2.18 7.80 -19.70
N TYR A 148 -2.36 7.06 -18.62
CA TYR A 148 -1.51 5.93 -18.27
C TYR A 148 -2.22 4.57 -18.34
N VAL A 149 -3.53 4.55 -18.08
CA VAL A 149 -4.28 3.28 -17.96
C VAL A 149 -5.60 3.24 -18.76
N ALA A 150 -5.90 4.28 -19.59
CA ALA A 150 -7.11 4.25 -20.39
C ALA A 150 -7.10 3.08 -21.37
N GLY A 151 -8.24 2.39 -21.44
CA GLY A 151 -8.41 1.25 -22.34
C GLY A 151 -7.73 -0.04 -21.89
N LEU A 152 -7.01 -0.01 -20.75
CA LEU A 152 -6.43 -1.22 -20.17
C LEU A 152 -7.40 -1.88 -19.19
N ASP A 153 -7.38 -3.20 -19.19
CA ASP A 153 -8.06 -4.10 -18.28
C ASP A 153 -7.02 -4.87 -17.44
N PHE A 154 -7.44 -5.47 -16.33
CA PHE A 154 -6.58 -6.34 -15.52
C PHE A 154 -6.01 -7.53 -16.34
N ALA A 155 -6.70 -7.98 -17.37
CA ALA A 155 -6.26 -9.06 -18.26
C ALA A 155 -5.08 -8.67 -19.16
N ASP A 156 -4.83 -7.36 -19.37
CA ASP A 156 -3.75 -6.85 -20.20
C ASP A 156 -2.40 -6.77 -19.45
N LEU A 157 -2.40 -7.08 -18.15
CA LEU A 157 -1.25 -6.90 -17.28
C LEU A 157 -0.31 -8.11 -17.30
N ARG A 158 0.99 -7.85 -17.31
CA ARG A 158 2.01 -8.90 -17.21
C ARG A 158 2.12 -9.50 -15.81
N VAL A 159 1.83 -8.69 -14.78
CA VAL A 159 1.87 -9.11 -13.38
C VAL A 159 0.45 -9.05 -12.81
N PRO A 160 -0.03 -10.12 -12.16
CA PRO A 160 -1.32 -10.10 -11.46
C PRO A 160 -1.42 -8.92 -10.50
N LEU A 161 -2.43 -8.08 -10.71
CA LEU A 161 -2.72 -6.91 -9.90
C LEU A 161 -4.00 -7.12 -9.09
N ARG A 162 -4.02 -6.60 -7.86
CA ARG A 162 -5.22 -6.38 -7.09
C ARG A 162 -5.26 -4.92 -6.64
N ILE A 163 -6.38 -4.26 -6.81
CA ILE A 163 -6.61 -2.89 -6.32
C ILE A 163 -7.66 -2.95 -5.24
N VAL A 164 -7.35 -2.36 -4.07
CA VAL A 164 -8.24 -2.38 -2.91
C VAL A 164 -8.97 -1.06 -2.81
N ALA A 165 -10.29 -1.13 -2.66
CA ALA A 165 -11.17 -0.04 -2.26
C ALA A 165 -11.96 -0.45 -1.01
N THR A 166 -12.79 0.45 -0.49
CA THR A 166 -13.70 0.19 0.64
C THR A 166 -15.13 0.38 0.19
N ASP A 167 -15.97 -0.63 0.37
CA ASP A 167 -17.41 -0.51 0.18
C ASP A 167 -18.05 0.03 1.47
N LEU A 168 -18.56 1.26 1.40
CA LEU A 168 -19.22 1.92 2.54
C LEU A 168 -20.58 1.30 2.90
N ILE A 169 -21.25 0.65 1.95
CA ILE A 169 -22.57 0.02 2.20
C ILE A 169 -22.36 -1.28 2.94
N ALA A 170 -21.47 -2.13 2.42
CA ALA A 170 -21.19 -3.43 3.03
C ALA A 170 -20.23 -3.34 4.24
N GLY A 171 -19.52 -2.21 4.43
CA GLY A 171 -18.56 -2.04 5.51
C GLY A 171 -17.34 -2.96 5.43
N ARG A 172 -16.92 -3.29 4.22
CA ARG A 172 -15.84 -4.27 3.97
C ARG A 172 -14.94 -3.84 2.81
N PRO A 173 -13.72 -4.43 2.69
CA PRO A 173 -12.88 -4.22 1.53
C PRO A 173 -13.57 -4.75 0.26
N HIS A 174 -13.39 -4.01 -0.84
CA HIS A 174 -13.67 -4.42 -2.20
C HIS A 174 -12.33 -4.56 -2.94
N ILE A 175 -12.08 -5.75 -3.52
CA ILE A 175 -10.80 -6.06 -4.18
C ILE A 175 -11.07 -6.25 -5.66
N PHE A 176 -10.64 -5.28 -6.47
CA PHE A 176 -10.68 -5.38 -7.92
C PHE A 176 -9.64 -6.37 -8.42
N ALA A 177 -10.05 -7.25 -9.33
CA ALA A 177 -9.22 -8.27 -9.96
C ALA A 177 -9.45 -8.35 -11.48
N GLU A 178 -10.47 -7.68 -11.98
CA GLU A 178 -10.94 -7.70 -13.36
C GLU A 178 -11.62 -6.39 -13.74
N GLY A 179 -11.87 -6.16 -15.01
CA GLY A 179 -12.51 -4.98 -15.55
C GLY A 179 -11.55 -3.80 -15.69
N SER A 180 -12.11 -2.60 -15.82
CA SER A 180 -11.36 -1.38 -16.14
C SER A 180 -10.38 -0.96 -15.05
N LEU A 181 -9.09 -0.88 -15.38
CA LEU A 181 -8.06 -0.36 -14.48
C LEU A 181 -8.35 1.08 -14.07
N LEU A 182 -8.81 1.92 -15.00
CA LEU A 182 -9.16 3.31 -14.70
C LEU A 182 -10.23 3.40 -13.60
N SER A 183 -11.28 2.57 -13.70
CA SER A 183 -12.36 2.58 -12.71
C SER A 183 -11.87 2.13 -11.34
N ALA A 184 -11.05 1.09 -11.27
CA ALA A 184 -10.47 0.57 -10.05
C ALA A 184 -9.53 1.58 -9.37
N VAL A 185 -8.64 2.23 -10.15
CA VAL A 185 -7.72 3.27 -9.65
C VAL A 185 -8.50 4.45 -9.07
N ILE A 186 -9.53 4.93 -9.76
CA ILE A 186 -10.36 6.04 -9.27
C ILE A 186 -11.13 5.67 -8.01
N ALA A 187 -11.72 4.47 -7.94
CA ALA A 187 -12.42 4.02 -6.74
C ALA A 187 -11.47 3.93 -5.54
N SER A 188 -10.29 3.30 -5.73
CA SER A 188 -9.27 3.16 -4.71
C SER A 188 -8.67 4.48 -4.23
N SER A 189 -8.77 5.57 -5.02
CA SER A 189 -8.24 6.90 -4.73
C SER A 189 -9.31 7.91 -4.31
N SER A 190 -10.57 7.48 -4.16
CA SER A 190 -11.68 8.34 -3.77
C SER A 190 -11.68 8.57 -2.26
N VAL A 191 -10.76 9.41 -1.76
CA VAL A 191 -10.62 9.73 -0.33
C VAL A 191 -11.91 10.34 0.21
N PRO A 192 -12.53 9.75 1.27
CA PRO A 192 -13.80 10.21 1.81
C PRO A 192 -13.82 11.69 2.15
N GLY A 193 -14.85 12.41 1.68
CA GLY A 193 -15.01 13.85 1.88
C GLY A 193 -14.15 14.72 0.96
N ILE A 194 -13.09 14.21 0.38
CA ILE A 194 -12.20 14.92 -0.55
C ILE A 194 -12.66 14.71 -2.00
N PHE A 195 -12.80 13.46 -2.41
CA PHE A 195 -13.30 13.07 -3.73
C PHE A 195 -14.62 12.29 -3.61
N PRO A 196 -15.49 12.35 -4.64
CA PRO A 196 -16.78 11.67 -4.59
C PRO A 196 -16.59 10.16 -4.56
N PRO A 197 -17.40 9.43 -3.78
CA PRO A 197 -17.46 7.98 -3.87
C PRO A 197 -17.80 7.52 -5.28
N VAL A 198 -17.28 6.38 -5.69
CA VAL A 198 -17.65 5.71 -6.93
C VAL A 198 -18.83 4.79 -6.64
N ALA A 199 -19.98 5.15 -7.20
CA ALA A 199 -21.23 4.40 -7.00
C ALA A 199 -21.45 3.39 -8.12
N SER A 200 -21.89 2.19 -7.77
CA SER A 200 -22.56 1.22 -8.61
C SER A 200 -23.99 1.01 -8.11
N GLU A 201 -24.72 0.08 -8.71
CA GLU A 201 -26.12 -0.21 -8.31
C GLU A 201 -26.21 -0.66 -6.84
N HIS A 202 -25.22 -1.38 -6.34
CA HIS A 202 -25.24 -2.02 -5.02
C HIS A 202 -24.09 -1.62 -4.11
N GLU A 203 -23.13 -0.84 -4.59
CA GLU A 203 -21.90 -0.50 -3.87
C GLU A 203 -21.64 1.00 -3.87
N LEU A 204 -21.00 1.48 -2.82
CA LEU A 204 -20.51 2.84 -2.70
C LEU A 204 -19.04 2.79 -2.30
N LEU A 205 -18.15 2.87 -3.31
CA LEU A 205 -16.73 2.63 -3.15
C LEU A 205 -15.97 3.93 -2.86
N VAL A 206 -15.09 3.85 -1.88
CA VAL A 206 -14.15 4.91 -1.49
C VAL A 206 -12.74 4.35 -1.36
N ASP A 207 -11.78 5.21 -1.01
CA ASP A 207 -10.37 4.88 -0.85
C ASP A 207 -10.14 3.63 0.01
N GLY A 208 -9.20 2.81 -0.42
CA GLY A 208 -8.85 1.55 0.24
C GLY A 208 -7.97 1.69 1.48
N GLY A 209 -7.48 2.90 1.82
CA GLY A 209 -6.54 3.11 2.92
C GLY A 209 -7.03 2.68 4.29
N MET A 210 -8.35 2.56 4.49
CA MET A 210 -8.92 1.99 5.71
C MET A 210 -8.74 0.46 5.82
N ASN A 211 -8.34 -0.20 4.73
CA ASN A 211 -8.28 -1.66 4.59
C ASN A 211 -6.90 -2.16 4.14
N GLU A 212 -5.80 -1.54 4.57
CA GLU A 212 -4.43 -1.92 4.16
C GLU A 212 -4.13 -3.39 4.44
N TRP A 213 -4.62 -3.92 5.57
CA TRP A 213 -4.49 -5.33 5.91
C TRP A 213 -5.09 -6.25 4.85
N ALA A 214 -6.23 -5.86 4.27
CA ALA A 214 -6.85 -6.62 3.19
C ALA A 214 -5.95 -6.73 1.95
N GLY A 215 -5.13 -5.71 1.68
CA GLY A 215 -4.10 -5.76 0.64
C GLY A 215 -3.06 -6.85 0.89
N CYS A 216 -2.56 -6.97 2.12
CA CYS A 216 -1.63 -8.04 2.47
C CYS A 216 -2.28 -9.43 2.36
N MET A 217 -3.53 -9.58 2.81
CA MET A 217 -4.27 -10.83 2.68
C MET A 217 -4.47 -11.22 1.21
N ALA A 218 -4.83 -10.25 0.34
CA ALA A 218 -4.96 -10.51 -1.09
C ALA A 218 -3.64 -10.98 -1.74
N ALA A 219 -2.48 -10.46 -1.30
CA ALA A 219 -1.18 -10.94 -1.74
C ALA A 219 -0.93 -12.40 -1.31
N LEU A 220 -1.28 -12.74 -0.06
CA LEU A 220 -1.15 -14.09 0.47
C LEU A 220 -2.10 -15.07 -0.25
N ASP A 221 -3.32 -14.67 -0.55
CA ASP A 221 -4.30 -15.47 -1.30
C ASP A 221 -3.80 -15.80 -2.71
N LEU A 222 -3.04 -14.90 -3.32
CA LEU A 222 -2.36 -15.13 -4.59
C LEU A 222 -1.08 -15.97 -4.47
N GLY A 223 -0.72 -16.39 -3.27
CA GLY A 223 0.42 -17.28 -3.02
C GLY A 223 1.74 -16.59 -2.75
N ALA A 224 1.74 -15.31 -2.38
CA ALA A 224 2.95 -14.63 -1.95
C ALA A 224 3.58 -15.33 -0.72
N THR A 225 4.89 -15.52 -0.75
CA THR A 225 5.71 -16.01 0.37
C THR A 225 6.60 -14.90 0.91
N ARG A 226 6.81 -13.84 0.12
CA ARG A 226 7.57 -12.64 0.46
C ARG A 226 6.75 -11.41 0.12
N ILE A 227 6.79 -10.40 0.97
CA ILE A 227 6.07 -9.14 0.79
C ILE A 227 7.06 -7.98 0.91
N CYS A 228 7.25 -7.23 -0.19
CA CYS A 228 7.74 -5.86 -0.13
C CYS A 228 6.57 -4.97 0.26
N LEU A 229 6.56 -4.45 1.47
CA LEU A 229 5.52 -3.55 1.96
C LEU A 229 5.99 -2.11 1.79
N LEU A 230 5.46 -1.41 0.79
CA LEU A 230 5.88 -0.07 0.42
C LEU A 230 4.89 0.98 0.92
N ALA A 231 5.28 1.76 1.92
CA ALA A 231 4.57 2.96 2.33
C ALA A 231 4.87 4.14 1.39
N CYS A 232 3.98 5.13 1.38
CA CYS A 232 4.25 6.42 0.73
C CYS A 232 5.06 7.38 1.63
N GLY A 233 5.36 6.96 2.85
CA GLY A 233 6.03 7.74 3.86
C GLY A 233 5.08 8.37 4.88
N SER A 234 5.66 8.91 5.94
CA SER A 234 4.93 9.57 7.02
C SER A 234 5.69 10.81 7.49
N GLN A 235 4.92 11.72 8.07
CA GLN A 235 5.40 12.93 8.71
C GLN A 235 5.35 12.81 10.25
N ILE A 236 5.55 11.60 10.79
CA ILE A 236 5.57 11.35 12.22
C ILE A 236 7.03 11.18 12.69
N PRO A 237 7.47 11.91 13.73
CA PRO A 237 6.74 12.95 14.47
C PRO A 237 6.56 14.23 13.63
N ALA A 238 5.40 14.92 13.80
CA ALA A 238 5.20 16.22 13.16
C ALA A 238 5.98 17.29 13.91
N THR A 239 6.58 18.20 13.15
CA THR A 239 7.28 19.35 13.70
C THR A 239 6.31 20.50 14.05
N ARG A 240 5.12 20.53 13.43
CA ARG A 240 4.12 21.58 13.57
C ARG A 240 2.77 21.06 14.02
N LYS A 241 2.04 21.90 14.78
CA LYS A 241 0.63 21.63 15.12
C LYS A 241 -0.27 21.90 13.91
N PRO A 242 -1.28 21.05 13.65
CA PRO A 242 -2.29 21.32 12.62
C PRO A 242 -2.98 22.67 12.87
N ARG A 243 -3.18 23.46 11.81
CA ARG A 243 -3.81 24.79 11.85
C ARG A 243 -5.07 24.89 10.99
N SER A 244 -5.41 23.85 10.23
CA SER A 244 -6.59 23.80 9.38
C SER A 244 -7.32 22.47 9.53
N PHE A 245 -8.60 22.46 9.17
CA PHE A 245 -9.40 21.23 9.14
C PHE A 245 -8.73 20.14 8.31
N MET A 246 -8.22 20.47 7.13
CA MET A 246 -7.53 19.53 6.25
C MET A 246 -6.30 18.92 6.94
N GLN A 247 -5.47 19.75 7.57
CA GLN A 247 -4.28 19.26 8.29
C GLN A 247 -4.63 18.35 9.46
N VAL A 248 -5.77 18.54 10.12
CA VAL A 248 -6.24 17.61 11.16
C VAL A 248 -6.60 16.24 10.54
N ILE A 249 -7.32 16.25 9.41
CA ILE A 249 -7.68 15.01 8.67
C ILE A 249 -6.40 14.29 8.24
N GLU A 250 -5.50 14.98 7.55
CA GLU A 250 -4.22 14.43 7.07
C GLU A 250 -3.42 13.81 8.21
N ARG A 251 -3.33 14.55 9.32
CA ARG A 251 -2.58 14.08 10.48
C ARG A 251 -3.19 12.86 11.14
N SER A 252 -4.51 12.81 11.21
CA SER A 252 -5.22 11.65 11.75
C SER A 252 -4.99 10.41 10.88
N MET A 253 -4.99 10.58 9.56
CA MET A 253 -4.66 9.52 8.61
C MET A 253 -3.21 9.05 8.79
N ASP A 254 -2.24 9.98 8.87
CA ASP A 254 -0.82 9.65 9.05
C ASP A 254 -0.58 8.84 10.33
N VAL A 255 -1.21 9.22 11.45
CA VAL A 255 -1.10 8.47 12.70
C VAL A 255 -1.66 7.05 12.54
N SER A 256 -2.81 6.91 11.90
CA SER A 256 -3.44 5.61 11.67
C SER A 256 -2.58 4.70 10.78
N LEU A 257 -2.06 5.25 9.68
CA LEU A 257 -1.24 4.51 8.72
C LEU A 257 0.09 4.05 9.35
N HIS A 258 0.76 4.94 10.09
CA HIS A 258 2.02 4.63 10.76
C HIS A 258 1.88 3.48 11.74
N ASP A 259 0.88 3.54 12.62
CA ASP A 259 0.61 2.50 13.61
C ASP A 259 0.17 1.18 12.94
N SER A 260 -0.60 1.26 11.83
CA SER A 260 -1.00 0.09 11.05
C SER A 260 0.18 -0.60 10.38
N PHE A 261 1.17 0.13 9.89
CA PHE A 261 2.33 -0.40 9.19
C PHE A 261 3.15 -1.35 10.06
N ASP A 262 3.55 -0.91 11.25
CA ASP A 262 4.32 -1.74 12.19
C ASP A 262 3.59 -3.01 12.61
N ARG A 263 2.29 -2.88 12.92
CA ARG A 263 1.46 -4.04 13.29
C ARG A 263 1.33 -5.04 12.15
N THR A 264 1.22 -4.53 10.92
CA THR A 264 1.13 -5.37 9.73
C THR A 264 2.39 -6.17 9.53
N ILE A 265 3.57 -5.54 9.63
CA ILE A 265 4.86 -6.22 9.55
C ILE A 265 4.96 -7.33 10.61
N PHE A 266 4.64 -6.99 11.86
CA PHE A 266 4.69 -7.96 12.95
C PHE A 266 3.78 -9.17 12.68
N ALA A 267 2.53 -8.94 12.25
CA ALA A 267 1.56 -10.01 11.98
C ALA A 267 2.02 -10.92 10.82
N LEU A 268 2.54 -10.33 9.73
CA LEU A 268 3.06 -11.08 8.59
C LEU A 268 4.25 -11.97 8.98
N ARG A 269 5.21 -11.43 9.74
CA ARG A 269 6.38 -12.18 10.21
C ARG A 269 6.01 -13.31 11.16
N ALA A 270 5.13 -13.03 12.12
CA ALA A 270 4.62 -14.06 13.05
C ALA A 270 3.95 -15.22 12.31
N SER A 271 3.50 -14.98 11.07
CA SER A 271 2.91 -15.99 10.19
C SER A 271 3.91 -16.65 9.24
N GLY A 272 5.22 -16.35 9.39
CA GLY A 272 6.30 -16.93 8.58
C GLY A 272 6.37 -16.39 7.17
N VAL A 273 5.92 -15.13 6.95
CA VAL A 273 6.07 -14.40 5.70
C VAL A 273 7.32 -13.52 5.79
N ASP A 274 8.20 -13.61 4.80
CA ASP A 274 9.34 -12.69 4.71
C ASP A 274 8.84 -11.30 4.32
N VAL A 275 9.23 -10.27 5.07
CA VAL A 275 8.82 -8.89 4.82
C VAL A 275 10.01 -8.00 4.59
N LEU A 276 9.99 -7.25 3.48
CA LEU A 276 10.90 -6.14 3.20
C LEU A 276 10.11 -4.83 3.37
N PRO A 277 10.22 -4.15 4.52
CA PRO A 277 9.54 -2.90 4.74
C PRO A 277 10.29 -1.75 4.07
N VAL A 278 9.56 -0.96 3.27
CA VAL A 278 10.08 0.25 2.62
C VAL A 278 9.28 1.44 3.13
N PHE A 279 9.91 2.26 3.94
CA PHE A 279 9.26 3.39 4.60
C PHE A 279 10.05 4.68 4.35
N PRO A 280 9.63 5.52 3.37
CA PRO A 280 10.27 6.81 3.11
C PRO A 280 10.05 7.80 4.25
N THR A 281 11.07 8.55 4.60
CA THR A 281 10.94 9.75 5.43
C THR A 281 10.72 10.94 4.51
N THR A 282 9.53 11.50 4.52
CA THR A 282 9.12 12.55 3.59
C THR A 282 9.10 13.92 4.25
N PRO A 283 9.31 15.02 3.49
CA PRO A 283 9.10 16.37 3.98
C PRO A 283 7.63 16.60 4.39
N GLU A 284 7.37 17.60 5.23
CA GLU A 284 6.01 18.01 5.57
C GLU A 284 5.33 18.64 4.36
N CYS A 285 4.49 17.90 3.68
CA CYS A 285 3.65 18.35 2.58
C CYS A 285 2.24 17.78 2.71
N SER A 286 1.24 18.50 2.19
CA SER A 286 -0.12 17.97 2.10
C SER A 286 -0.18 16.80 1.13
N PHE A 287 -1.05 15.81 1.40
CA PHE A 287 -1.26 14.70 0.47
C PHE A 287 -1.92 15.12 -0.86
N LEU A 288 -2.37 16.37 -0.96
CA LEU A 288 -2.87 17.00 -2.19
C LEU A 288 -1.84 17.94 -2.84
N ASP A 289 -0.63 18.07 -2.27
CA ASP A 289 0.42 18.92 -2.82
C ASP A 289 1.39 18.10 -3.69
N PHE A 290 1.16 18.13 -4.99
CA PHE A 290 1.95 17.40 -5.99
C PHE A 290 3.22 18.15 -6.43
N ASN A 291 3.48 19.36 -5.88
CA ASN A 291 4.64 20.16 -6.31
C ASN A 291 5.98 19.70 -5.70
N HIS A 292 5.95 18.75 -4.78
CA HIS A 292 7.12 18.19 -4.11
C HIS A 292 7.59 16.85 -4.68
N ALA A 293 7.15 16.49 -5.90
CA ALA A 293 7.41 15.17 -6.48
C ALA A 293 8.90 14.82 -6.54
N ALA A 294 9.77 15.76 -6.91
CA ALA A 294 11.22 15.53 -7.01
C ALA A 294 11.85 15.15 -5.66
N ASP A 295 11.53 15.90 -4.61
CA ASP A 295 12.06 15.64 -3.27
C ASP A 295 11.51 14.31 -2.72
N LEU A 296 10.24 14.03 -2.98
CA LEU A 296 9.59 12.78 -2.59
C LEU A 296 10.23 11.58 -3.29
N ILE A 297 10.47 11.65 -4.60
CA ILE A 297 11.15 10.59 -5.36
C ILE A 297 12.54 10.32 -4.77
N ALA A 298 13.32 11.37 -4.48
CA ALA A 298 14.64 11.22 -3.86
C ALA A 298 14.56 10.54 -2.48
N CYS A 299 13.61 10.93 -1.63
CA CYS A 299 13.35 10.29 -0.33
C CYS A 299 12.98 8.82 -0.50
N GLY A 300 12.16 8.51 -1.48
CA GLY A 300 11.76 7.15 -1.80
C GLY A 300 12.90 6.27 -2.26
N HIS A 301 13.71 6.77 -3.18
CA HIS A 301 14.91 6.08 -3.67
C HIS A 301 15.88 5.76 -2.52
N ALA A 302 16.14 6.73 -1.63
CA ALA A 302 16.96 6.50 -0.44
C ALA A 302 16.35 5.43 0.49
N ALA A 303 15.02 5.41 0.65
CA ALA A 303 14.34 4.39 1.45
C ALA A 303 14.42 3.00 0.83
N GLY A 304 14.31 2.89 -0.51
CA GLY A 304 14.51 1.64 -1.25
C GLY A 304 15.91 1.09 -1.05
N LEU A 305 16.94 1.90 -1.24
CA LEU A 305 18.35 1.51 -1.01
C LEU A 305 18.57 1.07 0.45
N ARG A 306 18.02 1.79 1.41
CA ARG A 306 18.10 1.41 2.83
C ARG A 306 17.43 0.07 3.11
N ALA A 307 16.24 -0.15 2.56
CA ALA A 307 15.54 -1.42 2.72
C ALA A 307 16.35 -2.60 2.14
N LEU A 308 16.97 -2.41 0.97
CA LEU A 308 17.87 -3.40 0.36
C LEU A 308 19.08 -3.70 1.25
N ALA A 309 19.69 -2.68 1.84
CA ALA A 309 20.83 -2.83 2.75
C ALA A 309 20.45 -3.57 4.05
N LEU A 310 19.25 -3.34 4.57
CA LEU A 310 18.73 -4.03 5.74
C LEU A 310 18.30 -5.46 5.44
N GLY A 311 17.92 -5.74 4.20
CA GLY A 311 17.44 -7.05 3.77
C GLY A 311 16.05 -7.42 4.27
N TRP A 312 15.68 -8.68 4.01
CA TRP A 312 14.40 -9.24 4.45
C TRP A 312 14.36 -9.41 5.97
N ASN A 313 13.21 -9.14 6.58
CA ASN A 313 12.98 -9.26 8.01
C ASN A 313 13.95 -8.44 8.91
N PRO A 314 14.20 -7.15 8.64
CA PRO A 314 15.10 -6.35 9.46
C PRO A 314 14.58 -6.21 10.90
N PRO A 315 15.40 -5.90 11.89
CA PRO A 315 14.97 -5.66 13.27
C PRO A 315 13.85 -4.62 13.35
N ARG A 316 12.99 -4.71 14.36
CA ARG A 316 11.86 -3.78 14.55
C ARG A 316 12.35 -2.33 14.61
N GLY A 317 11.72 -1.47 13.85
CA GLY A 317 12.03 -0.03 13.80
C GLY A 317 13.24 0.34 12.93
N ALA A 318 14.05 -0.61 12.46
CA ALA A 318 15.22 -0.32 11.63
C ALA A 318 14.88 0.38 10.29
N TRP A 319 13.65 0.21 9.81
CA TRP A 319 13.17 0.85 8.57
C TRP A 319 12.78 2.31 8.72
N ILE A 320 12.64 2.82 9.96
CA ILE A 320 12.33 4.23 10.24
C ILE A 320 13.64 4.92 10.61
N PRO A 321 14.16 5.87 9.83
CA PRO A 321 15.31 6.66 10.20
C PRO A 321 15.00 7.47 11.46
N ASP A 322 15.96 7.58 12.36
CA ASP A 322 15.88 8.39 13.60
C ASP A 322 14.78 7.99 14.59
N ALA A 323 14.14 6.84 14.42
CA ALA A 323 13.33 6.26 15.48
C ALA A 323 14.23 5.96 16.69
N LYS A 324 14.05 6.69 17.78
CA LYS A 324 14.68 6.29 19.05
C LYS A 324 14.24 4.86 19.36
N PRO A 325 15.18 3.97 19.69
CA PRO A 325 14.81 2.60 20.06
C PRO A 325 13.76 2.66 21.17
N THR A 326 12.66 1.92 21.00
CA THR A 326 11.68 1.80 22.09
C THR A 326 12.35 1.03 23.23
N PRO A 327 12.01 1.32 24.51
CA PRO A 327 12.59 0.61 25.66
C PRO A 327 12.47 -0.92 25.57
N GLU A 328 11.46 -1.41 24.85
CA GLU A 328 11.27 -2.84 24.57
C GLU A 328 12.28 -3.39 23.57
N ALA A 329 12.70 -2.57 22.57
CA ALA A 329 13.72 -2.98 21.61
C ALA A 329 15.12 -3.05 22.25
N GLU A 330 15.42 -2.17 23.20
CA GLU A 330 16.66 -2.24 23.99
C GLU A 330 16.72 -3.50 24.87
N SER A 331 15.59 -3.89 25.48
CA SER A 331 15.55 -5.10 26.32
C SER A 331 15.72 -6.39 25.52
N VAL A 332 15.23 -6.47 24.30
CA VAL A 332 15.41 -7.63 23.41
C VAL A 332 16.83 -7.69 22.88
N ALA A 333 17.41 -6.57 22.47
CA ALA A 333 18.81 -6.51 22.00
C ALA A 333 19.82 -6.88 23.10
N VAL A 334 19.55 -6.52 24.35
CA VAL A 334 20.38 -6.91 25.50
C VAL A 334 20.23 -8.40 25.83
N ALA A 335 19.04 -8.97 25.65
CA ALA A 335 18.81 -10.39 25.88
C ALA A 335 19.48 -11.26 24.80
N GLU A 336 19.50 -10.83 23.54
CA GLU A 336 20.17 -11.55 22.44
C GLU A 336 21.70 -11.45 22.50
N GLN A 337 22.26 -10.41 23.09
CA GLN A 337 23.72 -10.30 23.31
C GLN A 337 24.23 -11.06 24.54
N SER A 338 23.32 -11.57 25.37
CA SER A 338 23.64 -12.29 26.61
C SER A 338 23.40 -13.79 26.52
N ALA A 339 22.97 -14.28 25.36
CA ALA A 339 22.76 -15.70 25.02
C ALA A 339 23.80 -16.20 24.03
#